data_37e8c4bf809d6cf881296a2d3cc11515
#
_entry.id   37e8c4bf809d6cf881296a2d3cc11515
#
_cell.length_a   1.000
_cell.length_b   1.000
_cell.length_c   1.000
_cell.angle_alpha   90.00
_cell.angle_beta   90.00
_cell.angle_gamma   90.00
#
_symmetry.space_group_name_H-M   'P 1'
#
loop_
_entity.id
_entity.type
_entity.pdbx_description
1 polymer ?
#
loop_
_entity_poly.entity_id
_entity_poly.type
_entity_poly.pdbx_seq_one_letter_code
_entity_poly.pdbx_strand_id
1 'polypeptide(L)'
;VKKRERNTDSEEQEEVSNTPNVKDFSVIKAAVIGATGYTGLELIRLSENHPYLKITVITSREKSGKSLKEVFSWSGKYASLVFEEPVVENIAEKVEVAFLCVPSGKAQEMAYSFLQKGIKVIDFSADYRFKNVQVYESTYNIKHTYPELCRKAVYGLTEIFREEIKKAELVANPGCYPTSVLLPLIPLIKESLIEKEPIIIDSKSGTSGAGRKAENYYSFCEVNEDFKAYKIAAHRHNPEIEEKLSFFSNREIKAIFTPHLLPINRGIFSTIYVKFRTKAEEIYEFLKNYYENSPFVEIMPIGKIPRIAEVKGTNLCKIAIFEDKKRDFGIIVS
;
A
#
# COMPACT_ATOMS: atom_id res chain seq x y z
N VAL A 1 -33.54 -5.29 71.15
CA VAL A 1 -33.27 -4.27 70.13
C VAL A 1 -31.87 -3.78 70.31
N LYS A 2 -30.89 -4.28 69.50
CA LYS A 2 -29.50 -3.79 69.38
C LYS A 2 -29.25 -3.48 67.94
N LYS A 3 -29.03 -2.22 67.58
CA LYS A 3 -28.49 -1.75 66.32
C LYS A 3 -27.06 -2.28 66.17
N ARG A 4 -26.75 -2.90 65.02
CA ARG A 4 -25.39 -3.14 64.55
C ARG A 4 -25.04 -2.06 63.54
N GLU A 5 -24.05 -1.26 63.88
CA GLU A 5 -23.37 -0.35 62.99
C GLU A 5 -22.53 -1.20 62.01
N ARG A 6 -22.64 -0.90 60.70
CA ARG A 6 -21.76 -1.41 59.66
C ARG A 6 -20.73 -0.34 59.35
N ASN A 7 -19.50 -0.59 59.67
CA ASN A 7 -18.35 0.14 59.12
C ASN A 7 -18.25 -0.23 57.62
N THR A 8 -18.26 0.75 56.79
CA THR A 8 -17.86 0.63 55.38
C THR A 8 -16.53 1.33 55.20
N ASP A 9 -15.45 0.56 55.26
CA ASP A 9 -14.14 0.99 54.79
C ASP A 9 -14.21 0.97 53.25
N SER A 10 -14.22 2.17 52.65
CA SER A 10 -14.06 2.38 51.22
C SER A 10 -12.55 2.39 50.91
N GLU A 11 -12.03 1.28 50.41
CA GLU A 11 -10.76 1.26 49.73
C GLU A 11 -10.93 1.96 48.37
N GLU A 12 -10.41 3.16 48.26
CA GLU A 12 -10.19 3.83 46.99
C GLU A 12 -9.11 3.07 46.21
N GLN A 13 -9.52 2.31 45.19
CA GLN A 13 -8.60 1.76 44.21
C GLN A 13 -8.23 2.93 43.27
N GLU A 14 -6.99 3.43 43.43
CA GLU A 14 -6.34 4.26 42.41
C GLU A 14 -6.20 3.43 41.11
N GLU A 15 -7.09 3.68 40.16
CA GLU A 15 -6.87 3.28 38.77
C GLU A 15 -5.65 4.04 38.21
N VAL A 16 -4.49 3.41 38.24
CA VAL A 16 -3.32 3.87 37.49
C VAL A 16 -3.63 3.76 36.02
N SER A 17 -4.09 4.86 35.42
CA SER A 17 -4.25 4.97 33.96
C SER A 17 -2.87 4.94 33.31
N ASN A 18 -2.45 3.77 32.87
CA ASN A 18 -1.28 3.57 32.01
C ASN A 18 -1.60 4.01 30.56
N THR A 19 -1.96 5.26 30.39
CA THR A 19 -1.91 5.89 29.07
C THR A 19 -0.45 6.19 28.78
N PRO A 20 0.15 5.67 27.69
CA PRO A 20 1.51 6.03 27.34
C PRO A 20 1.55 7.54 27.09
N ASN A 21 2.51 8.19 27.72
CA ASN A 21 2.82 9.61 27.54
C ASN A 21 2.85 9.92 26.02
N VAL A 22 1.81 10.58 25.52
CA VAL A 22 1.74 11.06 24.14
C VAL A 22 2.84 12.11 24.04
N LYS A 23 4.01 11.71 23.53
CA LYS A 23 5.03 12.67 23.12
C LYS A 23 4.34 13.66 22.17
N ASP A 24 4.56 14.94 22.40
CA ASP A 24 4.04 16.04 21.59
C ASP A 24 4.64 15.91 20.17
N PHE A 25 4.02 15.09 19.35
CA PHE A 25 4.41 14.94 17.96
C PHE A 25 3.94 16.19 17.21
N SER A 26 4.88 16.96 16.72
CA SER A 26 4.57 18.07 15.82
C SER A 26 3.83 17.56 14.58
N VAL A 27 2.83 18.32 14.14
CA VAL A 27 2.05 17.99 12.94
C VAL A 27 2.94 18.18 11.72
N ILE A 28 3.19 17.08 10.98
CA ILE A 28 3.99 17.07 9.76
C ILE A 28 3.19 17.68 8.61
N LYS A 29 3.74 18.70 7.98
CA LYS A 29 3.17 19.33 6.79
C LYS A 29 3.57 18.57 5.54
N ALA A 30 2.60 18.30 4.67
CA ALA A 30 2.85 17.51 3.46
C ALA A 30 2.22 18.11 2.20
N ALA A 31 2.88 17.83 1.06
CA ALA A 31 2.36 18.11 -0.27
C ALA A 31 1.87 16.83 -0.95
N VAL A 32 0.79 16.94 -1.73
CA VAL A 32 0.33 15.90 -2.65
C VAL A 32 0.53 16.38 -4.08
N ILE A 33 1.54 15.84 -4.75
CA ILE A 33 1.89 16.19 -6.12
C ILE A 33 1.07 15.29 -7.07
N GLY A 34 0.27 15.91 -7.94
CA GLY A 34 -0.68 15.18 -8.79
C GLY A 34 -1.98 14.80 -8.08
N ALA A 35 -2.48 15.69 -7.24
CA ALA A 35 -3.63 15.47 -6.36
C ALA A 35 -4.97 15.24 -7.09
N THR A 36 -5.06 15.48 -8.39
CA THR A 36 -6.28 15.21 -9.18
C THR A 36 -6.44 13.73 -9.58
N GLY A 37 -5.40 12.91 -9.44
CA GLY A 37 -5.47 11.46 -9.67
C GLY A 37 -6.23 10.74 -8.54
N TYR A 38 -6.68 9.50 -8.81
CA TYR A 38 -7.36 8.69 -7.78
C TYR A 38 -6.48 8.44 -6.54
N THR A 39 -5.19 8.19 -6.73
CA THR A 39 -4.24 7.99 -5.63
C THR A 39 -4.12 9.25 -4.75
N GLY A 40 -3.96 10.42 -5.38
CA GLY A 40 -3.86 11.69 -4.65
C GLY A 40 -5.13 12.03 -3.87
N LEU A 41 -6.31 11.85 -4.47
CA LEU A 41 -7.59 12.07 -3.78
C LEU A 41 -7.80 11.10 -2.63
N GLU A 42 -7.43 9.82 -2.80
CA GLU A 42 -7.54 8.83 -1.74
C GLU A 42 -6.62 9.14 -0.56
N LEU A 43 -5.38 9.59 -0.85
CA LEU A 43 -4.45 10.04 0.18
C LEU A 43 -5.01 11.25 0.96
N ILE A 44 -5.58 12.25 0.26
CA ILE A 44 -6.24 13.39 0.91
C ILE A 44 -7.39 12.90 1.81
N ARG A 45 -8.23 11.98 1.33
CA ARG A 45 -9.33 11.40 2.09
C ARG A 45 -8.84 10.69 3.36
N LEU A 46 -7.80 9.86 3.25
CA LEU A 46 -7.23 9.14 4.40
C LEU A 46 -6.59 10.10 5.42
N SER A 47 -6.02 11.21 4.96
CA SER A 47 -5.38 12.20 5.82
C SER A 47 -6.37 13.12 6.56
N GLU A 48 -7.68 13.10 6.21
CA GLU A 48 -8.69 13.94 6.90
C GLU A 48 -8.69 13.76 8.42
N ASN A 49 -8.55 12.54 8.88
CA ASN A 49 -8.58 12.17 10.29
C ASN A 49 -7.20 11.76 10.84
N HIS A 50 -6.12 11.98 10.07
CA HIS A 50 -4.79 11.62 10.55
C HIS A 50 -4.31 12.64 11.61
N PRO A 51 -3.93 12.22 12.83
CA PRO A 51 -3.64 13.15 13.92
C PRO A 51 -2.35 13.95 13.72
N TYR A 52 -1.36 13.37 13.02
CA TYR A 52 -0.01 13.95 12.89
C TYR A 52 0.36 14.35 11.46
N LEU A 53 -0.55 14.21 10.49
CA LEU A 53 -0.31 14.60 9.10
C LEU A 53 -1.30 15.66 8.65
N LYS A 54 -0.79 16.76 8.11
CA LYS A 54 -1.60 17.85 7.54
C LYS A 54 -1.18 18.08 6.09
N ILE A 55 -2.09 17.86 5.15
CA ILE A 55 -1.87 18.29 3.77
C ILE A 55 -2.00 19.81 3.72
N THR A 56 -0.94 20.49 3.28
CA THR A 56 -0.89 21.95 3.16
C THR A 56 -0.76 22.41 1.71
N VAL A 57 -0.28 21.54 0.83
CA VAL A 57 -0.12 21.82 -0.61
C VAL A 57 -0.72 20.68 -1.43
N ILE A 58 -1.51 21.03 -2.43
CA ILE A 58 -2.02 20.10 -3.46
C ILE A 58 -1.68 20.66 -4.83
N THR A 59 -1.24 19.81 -5.78
CA THR A 59 -0.85 20.32 -7.09
C THR A 59 -1.61 19.71 -8.26
N SER A 60 -1.82 20.51 -9.26
CA SER A 60 -2.30 20.11 -10.59
C SER A 60 -2.01 21.22 -11.60
N ARG A 61 -1.39 20.89 -12.74
CA ARG A 61 -1.18 21.85 -13.81
C ARG A 61 -2.49 22.33 -14.44
N GLU A 62 -3.45 21.41 -14.64
CA GLU A 62 -4.73 21.72 -15.30
C GLU A 62 -5.73 22.44 -14.40
N LYS A 63 -5.61 22.30 -13.08
CA LYS A 63 -6.56 22.82 -12.08
C LYS A 63 -5.96 23.89 -11.19
N SER A 64 -4.76 24.38 -11.51
CA SER A 64 -4.10 25.47 -10.78
C SER A 64 -5.03 26.67 -10.60
N GLY A 65 -5.04 27.25 -9.39
CA GLY A 65 -5.92 28.36 -9.01
C GLY A 65 -7.34 27.98 -8.57
N LYS A 66 -7.77 26.71 -8.72
CA LYS A 66 -9.08 26.24 -8.25
C LYS A 66 -8.97 25.52 -6.91
N SER A 67 -9.99 25.62 -6.08
CA SER A 67 -10.03 24.87 -4.81
C SER A 67 -10.43 23.39 -5.02
N LEU A 68 -10.09 22.55 -4.04
CA LEU A 68 -10.49 21.15 -4.03
C LEU A 68 -12.03 21.01 -4.06
N LYS A 69 -12.75 21.90 -3.35
CA LYS A 69 -14.21 21.96 -3.35
C LYS A 69 -14.78 22.25 -4.74
N GLU A 70 -14.20 23.20 -5.46
CA GLU A 70 -14.68 23.58 -6.82
C GLU A 70 -14.46 22.45 -7.83
N VAL A 71 -13.34 21.70 -7.71
CA VAL A 71 -13.00 20.65 -8.69
C VAL A 71 -13.71 19.32 -8.40
N PHE A 72 -13.89 18.97 -7.11
CA PHE A 72 -14.38 17.65 -6.72
C PHE A 72 -15.56 17.66 -5.74
N SER A 73 -16.20 18.82 -5.51
CA SER A 73 -17.27 18.97 -4.50
C SER A 73 -16.85 18.47 -3.12
N TRP A 74 -15.57 18.65 -2.77
CA TRP A 74 -15.02 18.19 -1.50
C TRP A 74 -15.61 18.94 -0.33
N SER A 75 -15.96 18.26 0.77
CA SER A 75 -16.60 18.84 1.94
C SER A 75 -15.79 18.71 3.25
N GLY A 76 -14.62 18.05 3.23
CA GLY A 76 -13.77 17.85 4.41
C GLY A 76 -12.90 19.07 4.76
N LYS A 77 -12.02 18.90 5.76
CA LYS A 77 -11.10 19.96 6.26
C LYS A 77 -10.19 20.57 5.18
N TYR A 78 -10.00 19.84 4.07
CA TYR A 78 -9.15 20.26 2.95
C TYR A 78 -9.92 20.95 1.81
N ALA A 79 -11.24 21.17 1.95
CA ALA A 79 -12.10 21.73 0.90
C ALA A 79 -11.59 23.07 0.32
N SER A 80 -10.99 23.92 1.13
CA SER A 80 -10.45 25.23 0.74
C SER A 80 -9.03 25.21 0.18
N LEU A 81 -8.35 24.04 0.16
CA LEU A 81 -7.02 23.95 -0.46
C LEU A 81 -7.12 24.27 -1.96
N VAL A 82 -6.26 25.16 -2.42
CA VAL A 82 -6.16 25.55 -3.82
C VAL A 82 -5.06 24.78 -4.50
N PHE A 83 -5.32 24.27 -5.71
CA PHE A 83 -4.31 23.61 -6.51
C PHE A 83 -3.24 24.61 -6.95
N GLU A 84 -1.98 24.29 -6.68
CA GLU A 84 -0.81 25.04 -7.13
C GLU A 84 -0.12 24.35 -8.33
N GLU A 85 0.71 25.09 -9.06
CA GLU A 85 1.64 24.48 -10.01
C GLU A 85 2.67 23.61 -9.29
N PRO A 86 3.10 22.46 -9.86
CA PRO A 86 4.06 21.56 -9.22
C PRO A 86 5.51 22.09 -9.33
N VAL A 87 5.77 23.29 -8.82
CA VAL A 87 7.08 23.93 -8.76
C VAL A 87 7.76 23.54 -7.44
N VAL A 88 8.80 22.72 -7.51
CA VAL A 88 9.46 22.13 -6.33
C VAL A 88 9.98 23.21 -5.39
N GLU A 89 10.56 24.28 -5.91
CA GLU A 89 11.13 25.41 -5.16
C GLU A 89 10.10 26.01 -4.20
N ASN A 90 8.91 26.32 -4.73
CA ASN A 90 7.83 26.96 -3.97
C ASN A 90 7.17 26.02 -2.97
N ILE A 91 7.18 24.72 -3.24
CA ILE A 91 6.55 23.69 -2.40
C ILE A 91 7.45 23.32 -1.22
N ALA A 92 8.75 23.17 -1.47
CA ALA A 92 9.73 22.73 -0.48
C ALA A 92 9.80 23.66 0.74
N GLU A 93 9.51 24.93 0.59
CA GLU A 93 9.47 25.91 1.70
C GLU A 93 8.26 25.73 2.65
N LYS A 94 7.24 24.97 2.21
CA LYS A 94 5.96 24.86 2.89
C LYS A 94 5.74 23.51 3.57
N VAL A 95 6.58 22.49 3.27
CA VAL A 95 6.32 21.10 3.65
C VAL A 95 7.57 20.37 4.12
N GLU A 96 7.39 19.27 4.81
CA GLU A 96 8.44 18.37 5.29
C GLU A 96 8.43 17.04 4.51
N VAL A 97 7.29 16.72 3.88
CA VAL A 97 7.09 15.48 3.11
C VAL A 97 6.36 15.78 1.79
N ALA A 98 6.82 15.17 0.70
CA ALA A 98 6.15 15.22 -0.59
C ALA A 98 5.68 13.82 -1.01
N PHE A 99 4.38 13.67 -1.25
CA PHE A 99 3.78 12.47 -1.85
C PHE A 99 3.67 12.65 -3.36
N LEU A 100 4.39 11.82 -4.12
CA LEU A 100 4.39 11.90 -5.59
C LEU A 100 3.34 10.96 -6.18
N CYS A 101 2.16 11.48 -6.49
CA CYS A 101 1.05 10.77 -7.12
C CYS A 101 1.03 11.04 -8.65
N VAL A 102 2.16 10.87 -9.29
CA VAL A 102 2.39 11.18 -10.70
C VAL A 102 2.64 9.90 -11.52
N PRO A 103 2.49 9.93 -12.85
CA PRO A 103 2.84 8.80 -13.70
C PRO A 103 4.32 8.42 -13.62
N SER A 104 4.63 7.14 -13.87
CA SER A 104 6.02 6.66 -13.96
C SER A 104 6.83 7.46 -14.98
N GLY A 105 8.10 7.71 -14.67
CA GLY A 105 9.01 8.57 -15.42
C GLY A 105 8.90 10.05 -15.07
N LYS A 106 7.87 10.47 -14.32
CA LYS A 106 7.70 11.87 -13.88
C LYS A 106 8.13 12.11 -12.43
N ALA A 107 8.26 11.05 -11.64
CA ALA A 107 8.70 11.18 -10.25
C ALA A 107 10.23 11.31 -10.13
N GLN A 108 11.00 10.87 -11.11
CA GLN A 108 12.47 10.80 -11.03
C GLN A 108 13.09 12.15 -10.67
N GLU A 109 12.88 13.17 -11.50
CA GLU A 109 13.41 14.52 -11.30
C GLU A 109 12.82 15.19 -10.05
N MET A 110 11.52 15.02 -9.82
CA MET A 110 10.84 15.65 -8.70
C MET A 110 11.35 15.10 -7.36
N ALA A 111 11.52 13.77 -7.25
CA ALA A 111 12.07 13.15 -6.05
C ALA A 111 13.50 13.64 -5.78
N TYR A 112 14.36 13.65 -6.80
CA TYR A 112 15.71 14.19 -6.69
C TYR A 112 15.69 15.64 -6.17
N SER A 113 14.90 16.51 -6.80
CA SER A 113 14.83 17.93 -6.43
C SER A 113 14.29 18.16 -5.02
N PHE A 114 13.28 17.42 -4.57
CA PHE A 114 12.79 17.48 -3.19
C PHE A 114 13.83 17.01 -2.17
N LEU A 115 14.52 15.90 -2.45
CA LEU A 115 15.57 15.37 -1.58
C LEU A 115 16.76 16.33 -1.44
N GLN A 116 17.16 17.03 -2.52
CA GLN A 116 18.20 18.07 -2.46
C GLN A 116 17.82 19.24 -1.54
N LYS A 117 16.54 19.45 -1.30
CA LYS A 117 16.01 20.47 -0.37
C LYS A 117 15.71 19.92 1.04
N GLY A 118 16.12 18.68 1.32
CA GLY A 118 15.88 18.03 2.63
C GLY A 118 14.44 17.58 2.86
N ILE A 119 13.60 17.56 1.82
CA ILE A 119 12.20 17.12 1.92
C ILE A 119 12.14 15.61 1.73
N LYS A 120 11.50 14.90 2.64
CA LYS A 120 11.27 13.46 2.50
C LYS A 120 10.26 13.18 1.40
N VAL A 121 10.48 12.09 0.65
CA VAL A 121 9.65 11.73 -0.50
C VAL A 121 9.02 10.37 -0.32
N ILE A 122 7.70 10.28 -0.59
CA ILE A 122 6.97 9.02 -0.72
C ILE A 122 6.46 8.96 -2.17
N ASP A 123 7.06 8.09 -2.98
CA ASP A 123 6.74 7.96 -4.39
C ASP A 123 5.72 6.85 -4.64
N PHE A 124 4.58 7.18 -5.23
CA PHE A 124 3.53 6.24 -5.62
C PHE A 124 3.69 5.75 -7.07
N SER A 125 4.63 6.32 -7.83
CA SER A 125 4.97 5.81 -9.16
C SER A 125 5.76 4.50 -9.07
N ALA A 126 6.23 3.99 -10.18
CA ALA A 126 7.11 2.81 -10.17
C ALA A 126 8.60 3.16 -10.17
N ASP A 127 8.93 4.44 -10.21
CA ASP A 127 10.27 4.90 -10.58
C ASP A 127 11.37 4.41 -9.62
N TYR A 128 11.03 4.23 -8.35
CA TYR A 128 12.01 3.83 -7.33
C TYR A 128 11.77 2.46 -6.70
N ARG A 129 10.81 1.66 -7.24
CA ARG A 129 10.45 0.34 -6.67
C ARG A 129 11.53 -0.72 -6.85
N PHE A 130 12.31 -0.62 -7.93
CA PHE A 130 13.29 -1.63 -8.31
C PHE A 130 14.69 -1.26 -7.84
N LYS A 131 15.40 -2.22 -7.24
CA LYS A 131 16.83 -2.09 -6.96
C LYS A 131 17.67 -2.27 -8.21
N ASN A 132 17.23 -3.17 -9.10
CA ASN A 132 17.82 -3.36 -10.41
C ASN A 132 17.17 -2.42 -11.42
N VAL A 133 17.91 -1.36 -11.77
CA VAL A 133 17.44 -0.32 -12.71
C VAL A 133 17.15 -0.87 -14.10
N GLN A 134 17.92 -1.87 -14.57
CA GLN A 134 17.71 -2.50 -15.87
C GLN A 134 16.33 -3.20 -15.93
N VAL A 135 15.88 -3.81 -14.83
CA VAL A 135 14.54 -4.40 -14.74
C VAL A 135 13.47 -3.31 -14.84
N TYR A 136 13.64 -2.18 -14.17
CA TYR A 136 12.73 -1.04 -14.31
C TYR A 136 12.68 -0.54 -15.77
N GLU A 137 13.85 -0.26 -16.37
CA GLU A 137 13.94 0.29 -17.73
C GLU A 137 13.30 -0.63 -18.77
N SER A 138 13.56 -1.95 -18.69
CA SER A 138 12.95 -2.93 -19.59
C SER A 138 11.44 -3.09 -19.37
N THR A 139 10.98 -3.02 -18.10
CA THR A 139 9.56 -3.21 -17.75
C THR A 139 8.70 -2.02 -18.14
N TYR A 140 9.21 -0.81 -17.96
CA TYR A 140 8.46 0.44 -18.19
C TYR A 140 8.79 1.12 -19.50
N ASN A 141 9.85 0.69 -20.20
CA ASN A 141 10.42 1.35 -21.39
C ASN A 141 10.74 2.83 -21.14
N ILE A 142 11.29 3.11 -19.97
CA ILE A 142 11.67 4.46 -19.51
C ILE A 142 13.09 4.37 -18.96
N LYS A 143 13.99 5.24 -19.46
CA LYS A 143 15.34 5.34 -18.92
C LYS A 143 15.32 6.01 -17.55
N HIS A 144 16.06 5.44 -16.58
CA HIS A 144 16.15 6.02 -15.25
C HIS A 144 17.29 7.04 -15.15
N THR A 145 16.96 8.26 -14.76
CA THR A 145 17.93 9.39 -14.70
C THR A 145 18.76 9.36 -13.43
N TYR A 146 18.24 8.81 -12.32
CA TYR A 146 18.86 8.81 -10.99
C TYR A 146 18.97 7.38 -10.41
N PRO A 147 19.77 6.48 -11.04
CA PRO A 147 19.87 5.08 -10.62
C PRO A 147 20.42 4.88 -9.20
N GLU A 148 21.22 5.83 -8.69
CA GLU A 148 21.73 5.81 -7.33
C GLU A 148 20.63 5.97 -6.27
N LEU A 149 19.56 6.71 -6.58
CA LEU A 149 18.40 6.84 -5.69
C LEU A 149 17.60 5.54 -5.60
N CYS A 150 17.56 4.72 -6.66
CA CYS A 150 16.92 3.41 -6.61
C CYS A 150 17.56 2.49 -5.55
N ARG A 151 18.89 2.58 -5.39
CA ARG A 151 19.59 1.81 -4.35
C ARG A 151 19.27 2.31 -2.94
N LYS A 152 19.09 3.63 -2.77
CA LYS A 152 18.79 4.27 -1.46
C LYS A 152 17.31 4.15 -1.08
N ALA A 153 16.40 4.15 -2.06
CA ALA A 153 14.97 4.09 -1.81
C ALA A 153 14.59 2.87 -0.97
N VAL A 154 13.77 3.06 0.05
CA VAL A 154 13.19 1.96 0.83
C VAL A 154 11.87 1.53 0.20
N TYR A 155 11.67 0.25 0.02
CA TYR A 155 10.40 -0.29 -0.48
C TYR A 155 9.30 -0.13 0.57
N GLY A 156 8.22 0.55 0.20
CA GLY A 156 7.20 1.06 1.12
C GLY A 156 6.16 0.02 1.58
N LEU A 157 6.50 -1.27 1.61
CA LEU A 157 5.63 -2.28 2.23
C LEU A 157 5.81 -2.22 3.74
N THR A 158 5.00 -1.38 4.38
CA THR A 158 5.20 -0.88 5.75
C THR A 158 5.30 -2.00 6.79
N GLU A 159 4.52 -3.05 6.66
CA GLU A 159 4.48 -4.18 7.60
C GLU A 159 5.76 -5.03 7.56
N ILE A 160 6.49 -4.97 6.44
CA ILE A 160 7.74 -5.72 6.23
C ILE A 160 8.98 -4.85 6.50
N PHE A 161 8.95 -3.57 6.08
CA PHE A 161 10.10 -2.67 6.11
C PHE A 161 9.93 -1.49 7.08
N ARG A 162 9.17 -1.69 8.16
CA ARG A 162 8.83 -0.61 9.12
C ARG A 162 10.03 0.14 9.66
N GLU A 163 11.09 -0.55 10.05
CA GLU A 163 12.25 0.07 10.70
C GLU A 163 13.14 0.82 9.69
N GLU A 164 13.19 0.34 8.46
CA GLU A 164 13.89 0.99 7.36
C GLU A 164 13.11 2.25 6.92
N ILE A 165 11.78 2.17 6.82
CA ILE A 165 10.92 3.30 6.43
C ILE A 165 11.02 4.45 7.44
N LYS A 166 11.11 4.18 8.74
CA LYS A 166 11.29 5.22 9.77
C LYS A 166 12.52 6.09 9.53
N LYS A 167 13.57 5.53 8.92
CA LYS A 167 14.86 6.19 8.66
C LYS A 167 14.98 6.70 7.23
N ALA A 168 14.04 6.35 6.36
CA ALA A 168 14.11 6.66 4.94
C ALA A 168 13.89 8.14 4.64
N GLU A 169 14.62 8.64 3.66
CA GLU A 169 14.36 9.92 3.01
C GLU A 169 13.50 9.74 1.74
N LEU A 170 13.63 8.57 1.08
CA LEU A 170 12.88 8.19 -0.11
C LEU A 170 12.21 6.83 0.12
N VAL A 171 10.88 6.81 0.07
CA VAL A 171 10.07 5.60 0.15
C VAL A 171 9.40 5.35 -1.20
N ALA A 172 9.61 4.16 -1.77
CA ALA A 172 8.95 3.70 -2.99
C ALA A 172 7.71 2.87 -2.65
N ASN A 173 6.52 3.46 -2.75
CA ASN A 173 5.28 2.78 -2.41
C ASN A 173 5.01 1.61 -3.39
N PRO A 174 4.66 0.40 -2.91
CA PRO A 174 4.43 -0.78 -3.74
C PRO A 174 3.33 -0.60 -4.79
N GLY A 175 3.40 -1.41 -5.84
CA GLY A 175 2.25 -1.65 -6.71
C GLY A 175 1.11 -2.34 -5.96
N CYS A 176 -0.13 -2.15 -6.45
CA CYS A 176 -1.31 -2.65 -5.77
C CYS A 176 -1.38 -4.19 -5.73
N TYR A 177 -1.10 -4.87 -6.85
CA TYR A 177 -0.97 -6.34 -6.86
C TYR A 177 0.22 -6.84 -6.06
N PRO A 178 1.44 -6.25 -6.18
CA PRO A 178 2.55 -6.60 -5.31
C PRO A 178 2.20 -6.52 -3.84
N THR A 179 1.46 -5.51 -3.38
CA THR A 179 1.03 -5.41 -1.97
C THR A 179 0.22 -6.64 -1.55
N SER A 180 -0.79 -7.03 -2.31
CA SER A 180 -1.65 -8.18 -1.97
C SER A 180 -0.91 -9.52 -2.00
N VAL A 181 0.13 -9.64 -2.83
CA VAL A 181 0.91 -10.87 -3.00
C VAL A 181 2.08 -10.96 -2.03
N LEU A 182 2.79 -9.86 -1.83
CA LEU A 182 4.01 -9.85 -1.03
C LEU A 182 3.74 -9.91 0.48
N LEU A 183 2.62 -9.35 0.93
CA LEU A 183 2.23 -9.46 2.34
C LEU A 183 2.16 -10.92 2.81
N PRO A 184 1.42 -11.85 2.17
CA PRO A 184 1.46 -13.24 2.61
C PRO A 184 2.76 -13.96 2.27
N LEU A 185 3.40 -13.69 1.12
CA LEU A 185 4.49 -14.54 0.65
C LEU A 185 5.86 -14.22 1.27
N ILE A 186 6.17 -12.94 1.53
CA ILE A 186 7.50 -12.58 2.07
C ILE A 186 7.77 -13.27 3.41
N PRO A 187 6.88 -13.23 4.42
CA PRO A 187 7.11 -13.93 5.68
C PRO A 187 7.32 -15.43 5.49
N LEU A 188 6.51 -16.07 4.63
CA LEU A 188 6.59 -17.50 4.39
C LEU A 188 7.88 -17.92 3.67
N ILE A 189 8.36 -17.12 2.72
CA ILE A 189 9.63 -17.39 2.02
C ILE A 189 10.81 -17.17 2.96
N LYS A 190 10.78 -16.11 3.75
CA LYS A 190 11.83 -15.77 4.70
C LYS A 190 12.06 -16.89 5.72
N GLU A 191 10.99 -17.49 6.22
CA GLU A 191 11.02 -18.60 7.17
C GLU A 191 11.05 -19.99 6.49
N SER A 192 11.16 -20.02 5.15
CA SER A 192 11.21 -21.26 4.36
C SER A 192 10.00 -22.20 4.58
N LEU A 193 8.82 -21.63 4.83
CA LEU A 193 7.57 -22.38 5.08
C LEU A 193 6.85 -22.80 3.79
N ILE A 194 7.28 -22.27 2.64
CA ILE A 194 6.77 -22.64 1.32
C ILE A 194 7.92 -23.01 0.36
N GLU A 195 7.60 -23.79 -0.66
CA GLU A 195 8.52 -24.01 -1.79
C GLU A 195 8.66 -22.71 -2.58
N LYS A 196 9.82 -22.52 -3.19
CA LYS A 196 10.12 -21.33 -3.97
C LYS A 196 9.49 -21.35 -5.36
N GLU A 197 9.11 -22.51 -5.83
CA GLU A 197 8.45 -22.79 -7.12
C GLU A 197 7.59 -24.07 -7.01
N PRO A 198 6.45 -24.14 -7.71
CA PRO A 198 5.84 -23.05 -8.48
C PRO A 198 5.16 -22.03 -7.59
N ILE A 199 5.18 -20.73 -7.99
CA ILE A 199 4.35 -19.67 -7.44
C ILE A 199 3.39 -19.22 -8.53
N ILE A 200 2.09 -19.46 -8.36
CA ILE A 200 1.05 -19.10 -9.33
C ILE A 200 0.12 -18.10 -8.68
N ILE A 201 -0.07 -16.97 -9.34
CA ILE A 201 -0.82 -15.82 -8.83
C ILE A 201 -1.91 -15.47 -9.83
N ASP A 202 -3.15 -15.65 -9.42
CA ASP A 202 -4.34 -15.30 -10.18
C ASP A 202 -5.07 -14.16 -9.47
N SER A 203 -4.91 -12.94 -9.98
CA SER A 203 -5.39 -11.72 -9.32
C SER A 203 -6.50 -11.03 -10.09
N LYS A 204 -7.44 -10.45 -9.36
CA LYS A 204 -8.58 -9.69 -9.89
C LYS A 204 -8.52 -8.26 -9.35
N SER A 205 -8.81 -7.26 -10.18
CA SER A 205 -8.79 -5.85 -9.81
C SER A 205 -10.00 -5.09 -10.36
N GLY A 206 -10.50 -4.15 -9.59
CA GLY A 206 -11.44 -3.17 -10.09
C GLY A 206 -10.78 -2.15 -11.03
N THR A 207 -11.62 -1.42 -11.77
CA THR A 207 -11.23 -0.51 -12.86
C THR A 207 -10.43 0.72 -12.42
N SER A 208 -10.61 1.20 -11.20
CA SER A 208 -9.88 2.38 -10.69
C SER A 208 -8.36 2.21 -10.61
N GLY A 209 -7.86 0.97 -10.66
CA GLY A 209 -6.44 0.65 -10.75
C GLY A 209 -5.76 1.19 -12.01
N ALA A 210 -6.52 1.45 -13.08
CA ALA A 210 -6.03 2.07 -14.31
C ALA A 210 -5.80 3.60 -14.19
N GLY A 211 -6.28 4.22 -13.11
CA GLY A 211 -6.22 5.66 -12.91
C GLY A 211 -7.43 6.40 -13.49
N ARG A 212 -7.37 7.73 -13.47
CA ARG A 212 -8.49 8.59 -13.88
C ARG A 212 -8.58 8.84 -15.40
N LYS A 213 -7.50 8.54 -16.13
CA LYS A 213 -7.49 8.79 -17.57
C LYS A 213 -8.62 8.03 -18.26
N ALA A 214 -9.43 8.75 -19.02
CA ALA A 214 -10.50 8.15 -19.81
C ALA A 214 -9.89 7.37 -20.98
N GLU A 215 -10.16 6.07 -21.01
CA GLU A 215 -9.83 5.18 -22.11
C GLU A 215 -11.04 4.31 -22.41
N ASN A 216 -11.36 4.08 -23.68
CA ASN A 216 -12.51 3.27 -24.07
C ASN A 216 -12.55 1.91 -23.37
N TYR A 217 -11.39 1.25 -23.25
CA TYR A 217 -11.23 -0.05 -22.59
C TYR A 217 -11.76 -0.10 -21.14
N TYR A 218 -11.80 1.04 -20.45
CA TYR A 218 -12.29 1.18 -19.07
C TYR A 218 -13.61 1.94 -18.96
N SER A 219 -14.28 2.23 -20.10
CA SER A 219 -15.59 2.89 -20.08
C SER A 219 -16.65 1.96 -19.48
N PHE A 220 -17.69 2.53 -18.91
CA PHE A 220 -18.73 1.77 -18.22
C PHE A 220 -19.34 0.69 -19.12
N CYS A 221 -19.67 1.04 -20.38
CA CYS A 221 -20.29 0.09 -21.32
C CYS A 221 -19.36 -1.07 -21.72
N GLU A 222 -18.04 -0.87 -21.68
CA GLU A 222 -17.05 -1.88 -22.04
C GLU A 222 -16.67 -2.80 -20.86
N VAL A 223 -16.95 -2.37 -19.64
CA VAL A 223 -16.55 -3.11 -18.43
C VAL A 223 -17.74 -3.74 -17.71
N ASN A 224 -18.92 -3.11 -17.83
CA ASN A 224 -20.12 -3.62 -17.16
C ASN A 224 -20.50 -5.00 -17.69
N GLU A 225 -20.72 -5.97 -16.78
CA GLU A 225 -21.04 -7.36 -17.12
C GLU A 225 -19.93 -8.10 -17.88
N ASP A 226 -18.69 -7.56 -17.92
CA ASP A 226 -17.53 -8.20 -18.52
C ASP A 226 -16.46 -8.55 -17.47
N PHE A 227 -15.88 -9.74 -17.62
CA PHE A 227 -14.76 -10.22 -16.81
C PHE A 227 -13.69 -10.79 -17.72
N LYS A 228 -12.52 -10.17 -17.72
CA LYS A 228 -11.45 -10.51 -18.67
C LYS A 228 -10.07 -10.50 -18.04
N ALA A 229 -9.22 -11.45 -18.47
CA ALA A 229 -7.79 -11.37 -18.22
C ALA A 229 -7.14 -10.29 -19.10
N TYR A 230 -6.07 -9.68 -18.62
CA TYR A 230 -5.32 -8.69 -19.39
C TYR A 230 -3.82 -8.78 -19.11
N LYS A 231 -3.00 -8.35 -20.08
CA LYS A 231 -1.52 -8.37 -19.98
C LYS A 231 -0.97 -9.69 -19.43
N ILE A 232 -1.50 -10.81 -19.88
CA ILE A 232 -1.07 -12.16 -19.48
C ILE A 232 0.42 -12.30 -19.82
N ALA A 233 1.21 -12.80 -18.87
CA ALA A 233 2.67 -12.93 -18.95
C ALA A 233 3.45 -11.65 -19.31
N ALA A 234 2.79 -10.47 -19.28
CA ALA A 234 3.38 -9.19 -19.69
C ALA A 234 3.04 -8.04 -18.74
N HIS A 235 2.48 -8.33 -17.55
CA HIS A 235 2.09 -7.29 -16.61
C HIS A 235 3.31 -6.77 -15.84
N ARG A 236 3.48 -5.46 -15.82
CA ARG A 236 4.63 -4.76 -15.19
C ARG A 236 4.80 -4.98 -13.69
N HIS A 237 3.79 -5.52 -12.98
CA HIS A 237 3.91 -5.88 -11.57
C HIS A 237 4.57 -7.25 -11.36
N ASN A 238 4.66 -8.12 -12.37
CA ASN A 238 5.30 -9.43 -12.20
C ASN A 238 6.80 -9.30 -11.85
N PRO A 239 7.61 -8.52 -12.61
CA PRO A 239 9.02 -8.31 -12.24
C PRO A 239 9.20 -7.67 -10.84
N GLU A 240 8.27 -6.81 -10.39
CA GLU A 240 8.30 -6.23 -9.05
C GLU A 240 8.11 -7.32 -7.98
N ILE A 241 7.14 -8.22 -8.17
CA ILE A 241 6.89 -9.35 -7.26
C ILE A 241 8.13 -10.27 -7.23
N GLU A 242 8.63 -10.67 -8.39
CA GLU A 242 9.78 -11.58 -8.52
C GLU A 242 11.05 -10.99 -7.87
N GLU A 243 11.34 -9.70 -8.07
CA GLU A 243 12.50 -9.04 -7.45
C GLU A 243 12.42 -9.08 -5.92
N LYS A 244 11.24 -8.77 -5.35
CA LYS A 244 11.10 -8.75 -3.89
C LYS A 244 11.14 -10.16 -3.29
N LEU A 245 10.49 -11.15 -3.90
CA LEU A 245 10.56 -12.53 -3.44
C LEU A 245 11.98 -13.09 -3.57
N SER A 246 12.68 -12.79 -4.67
CA SER A 246 14.08 -13.20 -4.89
C SER A 246 15.02 -12.63 -3.83
N PHE A 247 14.82 -11.37 -3.45
CA PHE A 247 15.61 -10.73 -2.40
C PHE A 247 15.53 -11.49 -1.07
N PHE A 248 14.34 -11.89 -0.63
CA PHE A 248 14.16 -12.60 0.63
C PHE A 248 14.52 -14.09 0.55
N SER A 249 14.49 -14.69 -0.63
CA SER A 249 14.85 -16.09 -0.83
C SER A 249 16.35 -16.33 -1.02
N ASN A 250 17.14 -15.27 -1.24
CA ASN A 250 18.56 -15.31 -1.64
C ASN A 250 18.81 -16.10 -2.95
N ARG A 251 17.81 -16.24 -3.82
CA ARG A 251 17.92 -16.82 -5.17
C ARG A 251 16.78 -16.32 -6.05
N GLU A 252 16.97 -16.42 -7.35
CA GLU A 252 15.96 -16.02 -8.33
C GLU A 252 14.65 -16.80 -8.12
N ILE A 253 13.54 -16.08 -8.08
CA ILE A 253 12.18 -16.62 -8.05
C ILE A 253 11.46 -16.17 -9.33
N LYS A 254 10.78 -17.11 -9.97
CA LYS A 254 9.85 -16.85 -11.06
C LYS A 254 8.43 -17.10 -10.60
N ALA A 255 7.52 -16.22 -11.01
CA ALA A 255 6.11 -16.34 -10.71
C ALA A 255 5.24 -16.29 -11.97
N ILE A 256 4.21 -17.11 -12.02
CA ILE A 256 3.17 -17.01 -13.06
C ILE A 256 2.12 -16.05 -12.53
N PHE A 257 1.97 -14.89 -13.17
CA PHE A 257 1.03 -13.86 -12.77
C PHE A 257 0.00 -13.59 -13.86
N THR A 258 -1.27 -13.80 -13.53
CA THR A 258 -2.41 -13.54 -14.43
C THR A 258 -3.38 -12.56 -13.78
N PRO A 259 -3.37 -11.29 -14.20
CA PRO A 259 -4.32 -10.30 -13.71
C PRO A 259 -5.63 -10.32 -14.50
N HIS A 260 -6.74 -10.07 -13.82
CA HIS A 260 -8.07 -9.93 -14.40
C HIS A 260 -8.72 -8.60 -14.01
N LEU A 261 -9.55 -8.07 -14.90
CA LEU A 261 -10.36 -6.90 -14.65
C LEU A 261 -11.77 -7.33 -14.28
N LEU A 262 -12.26 -6.85 -13.13
CA LEU A 262 -13.63 -7.05 -12.66
C LEU A 262 -14.50 -5.83 -13.01
N PRO A 263 -15.79 -6.01 -13.24
CA PRO A 263 -16.76 -4.92 -13.43
C PRO A 263 -17.14 -4.26 -12.09
N ILE A 264 -16.14 -3.88 -11.33
CA ILE A 264 -16.29 -3.13 -10.07
C ILE A 264 -15.35 -1.92 -10.06
N ASN A 265 -15.68 -0.94 -9.26
CA ASN A 265 -14.86 0.27 -9.19
C ASN A 265 -13.52 0.02 -8.47
N ARG A 266 -13.52 -0.52 -7.23
CA ARG A 266 -12.34 -0.67 -6.37
C ARG A 266 -12.27 -2.05 -5.74
N GLY A 267 -11.06 -2.52 -5.53
CA GLY A 267 -10.71 -3.72 -4.81
C GLY A 267 -9.71 -4.58 -5.57
N ILE A 268 -8.97 -5.38 -4.82
CA ILE A 268 -8.09 -6.43 -5.35
C ILE A 268 -8.41 -7.73 -4.63
N PHE A 269 -8.37 -8.82 -5.39
CA PHE A 269 -8.54 -10.17 -4.88
C PHE A 269 -7.52 -11.07 -5.57
N SER A 270 -6.53 -11.56 -4.81
CA SER A 270 -5.48 -12.43 -5.30
C SER A 270 -5.65 -13.83 -4.75
N THR A 271 -5.65 -14.83 -5.63
CA THR A 271 -5.56 -16.24 -5.27
C THR A 271 -4.15 -16.72 -5.64
N ILE A 272 -3.42 -17.22 -4.66
CA ILE A 272 -2.02 -17.58 -4.80
C ILE A 272 -1.88 -19.07 -4.50
N TYR A 273 -1.28 -19.82 -5.40
CA TYR A 273 -1.04 -21.26 -5.28
C TYR A 273 0.47 -21.49 -5.09
N VAL A 274 0.82 -22.14 -4.00
CA VAL A 274 2.20 -22.48 -3.62
C VAL A 274 2.24 -23.85 -2.98
N LYS A 275 3.41 -24.48 -2.89
CA LYS A 275 3.56 -25.69 -2.08
C LYS A 275 3.96 -25.31 -0.66
N PHE A 276 3.16 -25.74 0.31
CA PHE A 276 3.50 -25.61 1.71
C PHE A 276 4.54 -26.69 2.10
N ARG A 277 5.46 -26.34 2.99
CA ARG A 277 6.41 -27.26 3.62
C ARG A 277 5.95 -27.77 4.97
N THR A 278 4.82 -27.25 5.42
CA THR A 278 4.17 -27.62 6.68
C THR A 278 2.65 -27.54 6.53
N LYS A 279 1.89 -27.85 7.56
CA LYS A 279 0.43 -27.85 7.51
C LYS A 279 -0.14 -26.45 7.41
N ALA A 280 -1.30 -26.31 6.78
CA ALA A 280 -1.99 -25.02 6.65
C ALA A 280 -2.29 -24.36 8.02
N GLU A 281 -2.55 -25.14 9.05
CA GLU A 281 -2.78 -24.66 10.40
C GLU A 281 -1.52 -23.98 11.00
N GLU A 282 -0.34 -24.52 10.71
CA GLU A 282 0.94 -23.92 11.16
C GLU A 282 1.27 -22.64 10.39
N ILE A 283 0.98 -22.60 9.09
CA ILE A 283 1.06 -21.38 8.25
C ILE A 283 0.14 -20.29 8.81
N TYR A 284 -1.10 -20.66 9.15
CA TYR A 284 -2.08 -19.73 9.72
C TYR A 284 -1.57 -19.14 11.05
N GLU A 285 -1.16 -19.97 12.01
CA GLU A 285 -0.67 -19.48 13.31
C GLU A 285 0.60 -18.63 13.15
N PHE A 286 1.50 -19.02 12.26
CA PHE A 286 2.69 -18.23 11.95
C PHE A 286 2.32 -16.82 11.43
N LEU A 287 1.48 -16.72 10.40
CA LEU A 287 1.10 -15.42 9.85
C LEU A 287 0.30 -14.58 10.83
N LYS A 288 -0.58 -15.19 11.63
CA LYS A 288 -1.35 -14.51 12.67
C LYS A 288 -0.42 -13.85 13.70
N ASN A 289 0.57 -14.58 14.19
CA ASN A 289 1.57 -14.05 15.13
C ASN A 289 2.47 -12.99 14.47
N TYR A 290 2.88 -13.22 13.21
CA TYR A 290 3.72 -12.28 12.46
C TYR A 290 3.07 -10.91 12.31
N TYR A 291 1.75 -10.89 12.05
CA TYR A 291 0.97 -9.67 11.81
C TYR A 291 0.19 -9.16 13.03
N GLU A 292 0.41 -9.73 14.23
CA GLU A 292 -0.31 -9.34 15.45
C GLU A 292 -0.30 -7.83 15.70
N ASN A 293 0.84 -7.16 15.46
CA ASN A 293 1.03 -5.72 15.64
C ASN A 293 0.86 -4.90 14.35
N SER A 294 0.18 -5.45 13.35
CA SER A 294 -0.04 -4.81 12.04
C SER A 294 -1.53 -4.52 11.83
N PRO A 295 -2.01 -3.33 12.23
CA PRO A 295 -3.45 -3.03 12.30
C PRO A 295 -4.17 -3.07 10.96
N PHE A 296 -3.44 -3.09 9.84
CA PHE A 296 -4.01 -3.14 8.49
C PHE A 296 -3.91 -4.51 7.83
N VAL A 297 -3.36 -5.52 8.51
CA VAL A 297 -3.32 -6.91 8.01
C VAL A 297 -4.12 -7.80 8.94
N GLU A 298 -5.15 -8.44 8.42
CA GLU A 298 -6.01 -9.37 9.16
C GLU A 298 -5.87 -10.78 8.59
N ILE A 299 -5.43 -11.71 9.43
CA ILE A 299 -5.42 -13.14 9.06
C ILE A 299 -6.79 -13.74 9.42
N MET A 300 -7.52 -14.17 8.38
CA MET A 300 -8.88 -14.68 8.52
C MET A 300 -8.89 -16.01 9.29
N PRO A 301 -9.85 -16.21 10.19
CA PRO A 301 -10.00 -17.50 10.85
C PRO A 301 -10.07 -18.66 9.85
N ILE A 302 -9.54 -19.83 10.23
CA ILE A 302 -9.56 -21.03 9.38
C ILE A 302 -10.98 -21.30 8.84
N GLY A 303 -11.08 -21.53 7.53
CA GLY A 303 -12.35 -21.78 6.84
C GLY A 303 -13.14 -20.51 6.46
N LYS A 304 -12.69 -19.32 6.86
CA LYS A 304 -13.28 -18.06 6.42
C LYS A 304 -12.60 -17.54 5.16
N ILE A 305 -13.39 -16.98 4.25
CA ILE A 305 -12.91 -16.45 2.96
C ILE A 305 -13.06 -14.93 2.98
N PRO A 306 -12.01 -14.14 2.70
CA PRO A 306 -12.09 -12.68 2.60
C PRO A 306 -12.89 -12.26 1.37
N ARG A 307 -13.55 -11.12 1.45
CA ARG A 307 -14.35 -10.56 0.35
C ARG A 307 -13.92 -9.12 0.06
N ILE A 308 -13.93 -8.73 -1.21
CA ILE A 308 -13.61 -7.34 -1.63
C ILE A 308 -14.52 -6.33 -0.90
N ALA A 309 -15.80 -6.66 -0.69
CA ALA A 309 -16.74 -5.78 -0.01
C ALA A 309 -16.31 -5.41 1.43
N GLU A 310 -15.56 -6.28 2.09
CA GLU A 310 -15.12 -6.08 3.48
C GLU A 310 -13.92 -5.13 3.61
N VAL A 311 -13.13 -4.97 2.54
CA VAL A 311 -11.94 -4.12 2.53
C VAL A 311 -12.14 -2.83 1.73
N LYS A 312 -13.19 -2.74 0.92
CA LYS A 312 -13.47 -1.57 0.10
C LYS A 312 -13.65 -0.31 0.95
N GLY A 313 -12.90 0.74 0.65
CA GLY A 313 -12.93 2.01 1.38
C GLY A 313 -12.12 2.03 2.67
N THR A 314 -11.42 0.94 2.98
CA THR A 314 -10.51 0.81 4.12
C THR A 314 -9.06 0.70 3.64
N ASN A 315 -8.11 0.63 4.58
CA ASN A 315 -6.70 0.29 4.33
C ASN A 315 -6.36 -1.16 4.71
N LEU A 316 -7.38 -2.02 4.84
CA LEU A 316 -7.21 -3.40 5.27
C LEU A 316 -6.77 -4.31 4.13
N CYS A 317 -5.89 -5.24 4.45
CA CYS A 317 -5.57 -6.43 3.68
C CYS A 317 -5.97 -7.66 4.50
N LYS A 318 -6.92 -8.47 4.00
CA LYS A 318 -7.36 -9.70 4.62
C LYS A 318 -6.74 -10.89 3.93
N ILE A 319 -6.17 -11.82 4.70
CA ILE A 319 -5.44 -12.99 4.18
C ILE A 319 -6.05 -14.26 4.77
N ALA A 320 -6.37 -15.23 3.92
CA ALA A 320 -6.86 -16.55 4.33
C ALA A 320 -5.99 -17.67 3.77
N ILE A 321 -5.85 -18.74 4.55
CA ILE A 321 -5.00 -19.88 4.25
C ILE A 321 -5.87 -21.13 4.09
N PHE A 322 -5.66 -21.85 2.98
CA PHE A 322 -6.30 -23.11 2.64
C PHE A 322 -5.27 -24.11 2.12
N GLU A 323 -5.63 -25.39 2.10
CA GLU A 323 -4.79 -26.44 1.56
C GLU A 323 -5.64 -27.42 0.73
N ASP A 324 -5.18 -27.71 -0.50
CA ASP A 324 -5.66 -28.86 -1.27
C ASP A 324 -4.75 -30.06 -1.00
N LYS A 325 -5.05 -30.83 0.04
CA LYS A 325 -4.25 -32.00 0.45
C LYS A 325 -4.13 -33.07 -0.63
N LYS A 326 -5.10 -33.15 -1.57
CA LYS A 326 -5.07 -34.14 -2.64
C LYS A 326 -4.03 -33.79 -3.72
N ARG A 327 -3.77 -32.51 -3.92
CA ARG A 327 -2.86 -32.01 -4.95
C ARG A 327 -1.55 -31.45 -4.38
N ASP A 328 -1.42 -31.47 -3.05
CA ASP A 328 -0.26 -30.95 -2.34
C ASP A 328 0.00 -29.47 -2.69
N PHE A 329 -1.06 -28.65 -2.59
CA PHE A 329 -1.00 -27.20 -2.80
C PHE A 329 -1.60 -26.43 -1.64
N GLY A 330 -0.86 -25.43 -1.17
CA GLY A 330 -1.40 -24.34 -0.38
C GLY A 330 -2.09 -23.32 -1.28
N ILE A 331 -3.22 -22.80 -0.80
CA ILE A 331 -3.99 -21.76 -1.48
C ILE A 331 -4.12 -20.59 -0.52
N ILE A 332 -3.55 -19.46 -0.90
CA ILE A 332 -3.59 -18.23 -0.13
C ILE A 332 -4.51 -17.26 -0.86
N VAL A 333 -5.50 -16.70 -0.14
CA VAL A 333 -6.42 -15.70 -0.66
C VAL A 333 -6.15 -14.37 0.03
N SER A 334 -5.88 -13.34 -0.75
CA SER A 334 -5.53 -12.02 -0.22
C SER A 334 -6.33 -10.92 -0.91
#